data_462ceec3c9966bf55508dc73e6164715
#
_entry.id   462ceec3c9966bf55508dc73e6164715
#
_cell.length_a   1.000
_cell.length_b   1.000
_cell.length_c   1.000
_cell.angle_alpha   90.00
_cell.angle_beta   90.00
_cell.angle_gamma   90.00
#
_symmetry.space_group_name_H-M   'P 1'
#
loop_
_entity.id
_entity.type
_entity.pdbx_description
1 polymer ?
#
loop_
_entity_poly.entity_id
_entity_poly.type
_entity_poly.pdbx_seq_one_letter_code
_entity_poly.pdbx_strand_id
1 'polypeptide(L)'
;MRRKHALKLSANDIERKKIFFQFALMLMAAFIGGLCFVAALDTSISHDVRGKIISSFSGISLRDFDLMQFVRSIITACLPYFVSVLIIFVFSFSYVSYVVSDILLALNSFFTGVLVALVALCLTPAYFLSAAIFIVCTVTSLLVLMYFAYTCALLSLGIRLRVSNGRMIFSGKKLLYATLKTIATLGTFIILTFIRSIALLI
;
A
#
# COMPACT_ATOMS: atom_id res chain seq x y z
N MET A 1 19.39 29.60 25.14
CA MET A 1 19.55 28.50 24.14
C MET A 1 18.51 27.37 24.30
N ARG A 2 18.19 26.87 25.49
CA ARG A 2 17.20 25.75 25.72
C ARG A 2 15.80 26.02 25.16
N ARG A 3 15.25 27.22 25.25
CA ARG A 3 13.89 27.55 24.76
C ARG A 3 13.76 27.47 23.24
N LYS A 4 14.79 27.87 22.47
CA LYS A 4 14.80 27.74 20.98
C LYS A 4 14.88 26.28 20.54
N HIS A 5 15.56 25.42 21.30
CA HIS A 5 15.63 23.98 21.01
C HIS A 5 14.27 23.28 21.27
N ALA A 6 13.59 23.61 22.36
CA ALA A 6 12.28 23.07 22.69
C ALA A 6 11.19 23.45 21.67
N LEU A 7 11.20 24.73 21.22
CA LEU A 7 10.28 25.22 20.17
C LEU A 7 10.53 24.53 18.82
N LYS A 8 11.80 24.26 18.47
CA LYS A 8 12.15 23.58 17.22
C LYS A 8 11.79 22.08 17.22
N LEU A 9 11.85 21.40 18.37
CA LEU A 9 11.39 20.04 18.58
C LEU A 9 9.87 19.95 18.45
N SER A 10 9.14 20.88 19.07
CA SER A 10 7.67 20.96 19.01
C SER A 10 7.17 21.20 17.56
N ALA A 11 7.83 22.07 16.79
CA ALA A 11 7.45 22.31 15.38
C ALA A 11 7.67 21.08 14.51
N ASN A 12 8.75 20.32 14.69
CA ASN A 12 9.01 19.09 13.96
C ASN A 12 7.98 17.99 14.28
N ASP A 13 7.52 17.91 15.51
CA ASP A 13 6.51 16.91 15.90
C ASP A 13 5.13 17.25 15.34
N ILE A 14 4.80 18.54 15.23
CA ILE A 14 3.56 19.01 14.60
C ILE A 14 3.58 18.69 13.10
N GLU A 15 4.68 18.95 12.38
CA GLU A 15 4.81 18.61 10.96
C GLU A 15 4.71 17.10 10.70
N ARG A 16 5.33 16.27 11.53
CA ARG A 16 5.24 14.81 11.44
C ARG A 16 3.82 14.32 11.59
N LYS A 17 3.08 14.82 12.60
CA LYS A 17 1.67 14.48 12.81
C LYS A 17 0.81 14.92 11.63
N LYS A 18 1.06 16.11 11.07
CA LYS A 18 0.34 16.64 9.91
C LYS A 18 0.51 15.73 8.69
N ILE A 19 1.74 15.32 8.38
CA ILE A 19 2.02 14.42 7.25
C ILE A 19 1.32 13.07 7.45
N PHE A 20 1.42 12.49 8.64
CA PHE A 20 0.76 11.22 8.94
C PHE A 20 -0.76 11.32 8.77
N PHE A 21 -1.36 12.37 9.33
CA PHE A 21 -2.81 12.59 9.25
C PHE A 21 -3.27 12.81 7.82
N GLN A 22 -2.51 13.54 7.01
CA GLN A 22 -2.83 13.75 5.60
C GLN A 22 -2.79 12.44 4.82
N PHE A 23 -1.76 11.62 4.98
CA PHE A 23 -1.68 10.31 4.33
C PHE A 23 -2.83 9.38 4.74
N ALA A 24 -3.16 9.36 6.04
CA ALA A 24 -4.28 8.58 6.54
C ALA A 24 -5.63 9.06 5.96
N LEU A 25 -5.84 10.37 5.87
CA LEU A 25 -7.05 10.96 5.30
C LEU A 25 -7.17 10.68 3.80
N MET A 26 -6.09 10.85 3.03
CA MET A 26 -6.06 10.51 1.60
C MET A 26 -6.33 9.03 1.36
N LEU A 27 -5.72 8.16 2.16
CA LEU A 27 -5.94 6.72 2.09
C LEU A 27 -7.41 6.37 2.34
N MET A 28 -8.00 6.89 3.40
CA MET A 28 -9.41 6.64 3.74
C MET A 28 -10.35 7.19 2.68
N ALA A 29 -10.15 8.42 2.23
CA ALA A 29 -11.00 9.05 1.21
C ALA A 29 -10.95 8.29 -0.12
N ALA A 30 -9.76 7.90 -0.57
CA ALA A 30 -9.60 7.13 -1.81
C ALA A 30 -10.17 5.71 -1.68
N PHE A 31 -10.00 5.06 -0.52
CA PHE A 31 -10.59 3.75 -0.25
C PHE A 31 -12.12 3.78 -0.31
N ILE A 32 -12.72 4.74 0.39
CA ILE A 32 -14.18 4.95 0.34
C ILE A 32 -14.63 5.28 -1.09
N GLY A 33 -13.89 6.11 -1.81
CA GLY A 33 -14.14 6.40 -3.22
C GLY A 33 -14.18 5.13 -4.08
N GLY A 34 -13.27 4.20 -3.86
CA GLY A 34 -13.25 2.89 -4.53
C GLY A 34 -14.47 2.02 -4.19
N LEU A 35 -14.88 1.99 -2.92
CA LEU A 35 -16.11 1.30 -2.50
C LEU A 35 -17.35 1.90 -3.16
N CYS A 36 -17.48 3.24 -3.13
CA CYS A 36 -18.61 3.95 -3.74
C CYS A 36 -18.64 3.78 -5.27
N PHE A 37 -17.48 3.72 -5.93
CA PHE A 37 -17.39 3.49 -7.36
C PHE A 37 -18.02 2.15 -7.76
N VAL A 38 -17.74 1.08 -7.03
CA VAL A 38 -18.35 -0.24 -7.28
C VAL A 38 -19.85 -0.22 -6.99
N ALA A 39 -20.28 0.48 -5.93
CA ALA A 39 -21.69 0.61 -5.61
C ALA A 39 -22.48 1.40 -6.67
N ALA A 40 -21.82 2.32 -7.40
CA ALA A 40 -22.40 3.09 -8.47
C ALA A 40 -22.38 2.38 -9.84
N LEU A 41 -21.62 1.28 -9.99
CA LEU A 41 -21.62 0.48 -11.20
C LEU A 41 -22.95 -0.24 -11.37
N ASP A 42 -23.47 -0.19 -12.59
CA ASP A 42 -24.76 -0.79 -12.95
C ASP A 42 -24.73 -2.33 -12.73
N THR A 43 -25.86 -2.87 -12.33
CA THR A 43 -26.04 -4.29 -11.98
C THR A 43 -25.68 -5.26 -13.11
N SER A 44 -25.76 -4.83 -14.38
CA SER A 44 -25.41 -5.62 -15.56
C SER A 44 -23.90 -5.95 -15.64
N ILE A 45 -23.06 -4.97 -15.34
CA ILE A 45 -21.60 -5.15 -15.33
C ILE A 45 -21.18 -6.02 -14.15
N SER A 46 -21.92 -5.95 -13.03
CA SER A 46 -21.64 -6.73 -11.84
C SER A 46 -21.78 -8.25 -12.06
N HIS A 47 -22.65 -8.68 -12.96
CA HIS A 47 -22.92 -10.12 -13.15
C HIS A 47 -21.75 -10.83 -13.84
N ASP A 48 -21.17 -10.22 -14.88
CA ASP A 48 -20.04 -10.78 -15.63
C ASP A 48 -18.73 -10.73 -14.82
N VAL A 49 -18.49 -9.63 -14.11
CA VAL A 49 -17.36 -9.48 -13.20
C VAL A 49 -17.48 -10.42 -12.00
N ARG A 50 -18.68 -10.57 -11.46
CA ARG A 50 -18.98 -11.52 -10.37
C ARG A 50 -18.68 -12.96 -10.78
N GLY A 51 -19.09 -13.37 -11.98
CA GLY A 51 -18.76 -14.70 -12.51
C GLY A 51 -17.27 -14.95 -12.60
N LYS A 52 -16.49 -13.97 -13.08
CA LYS A 52 -15.03 -14.05 -13.16
C LYS A 52 -14.35 -14.09 -11.78
N ILE A 53 -14.85 -13.32 -10.81
CA ILE A 53 -14.32 -13.34 -9.44
C ILE A 53 -14.61 -14.69 -8.80
N ILE A 54 -15.85 -15.17 -8.86
CA ILE A 54 -16.22 -16.48 -8.30
C ILE A 54 -15.40 -17.59 -8.95
N SER A 55 -15.20 -17.57 -10.28
CA SER A 55 -14.35 -18.54 -10.96
C SER A 55 -12.89 -18.45 -10.51
N SER A 56 -12.40 -17.26 -10.15
CA SER A 56 -11.05 -17.10 -9.59
C SER A 56 -10.92 -17.68 -8.17
N PHE A 57 -11.98 -17.63 -7.37
CA PHE A 57 -12.02 -18.27 -6.05
C PHE A 57 -12.31 -19.78 -6.12
N SER A 58 -13.10 -20.23 -7.10
CA SER A 58 -13.47 -21.65 -7.27
C SER A 58 -12.51 -22.42 -8.17
N GLY A 59 -11.70 -21.73 -8.99
CA GLY A 59 -10.91 -22.33 -10.07
C GLY A 59 -9.56 -22.90 -9.66
N ILE A 60 -9.14 -22.72 -8.40
CA ILE A 60 -7.89 -23.30 -7.89
C ILE A 60 -8.29 -24.47 -6.98
N SER A 61 -8.75 -25.56 -7.58
CA SER A 61 -8.89 -26.83 -6.87
C SER A 61 -7.48 -27.36 -6.57
N LEU A 62 -7.26 -27.84 -5.35
CA LEU A 62 -6.02 -28.54 -4.96
C LEU A 62 -5.70 -29.74 -5.89
N ARG A 63 -6.69 -30.20 -6.66
CA ARG A 63 -6.56 -31.31 -7.61
C ARG A 63 -5.81 -30.93 -8.90
N ASP A 64 -5.87 -29.66 -9.30
CA ASP A 64 -5.26 -29.13 -10.54
C ASP A 64 -4.24 -28.02 -10.23
N PHE A 65 -3.48 -28.17 -9.11
CA PHE A 65 -2.51 -27.19 -8.67
C PHE A 65 -1.36 -27.06 -9.69
N ASP A 66 -1.37 -25.97 -10.46
CA ASP A 66 -0.25 -25.58 -11.33
C ASP A 66 0.65 -24.57 -10.60
N LEU A 67 1.85 -25.04 -10.24
CA LEU A 67 2.86 -24.22 -9.57
C LEU A 67 3.19 -22.94 -10.36
N MET A 68 3.25 -23.05 -11.70
CA MET A 68 3.59 -21.91 -12.55
C MET A 68 2.49 -20.84 -12.53
N GLN A 69 1.24 -21.25 -12.56
CA GLN A 69 0.09 -20.35 -12.46
C GLN A 69 0.02 -19.68 -11.07
N PHE A 70 0.32 -20.43 -10.02
CA PHE A 70 0.39 -19.91 -8.65
C PHE A 70 1.49 -18.85 -8.51
N VAL A 71 2.72 -19.12 -8.98
CA VAL A 71 3.83 -18.16 -8.96
C VAL A 71 3.49 -16.91 -9.78
N ARG A 72 2.90 -17.08 -10.96
CA ARG A 72 2.45 -15.96 -11.81
C ARG A 72 1.41 -15.10 -11.10
N SER A 73 0.46 -15.69 -10.39
CA SER A 73 -0.54 -14.98 -9.59
C SER A 73 0.10 -14.13 -8.50
N ILE A 74 1.08 -14.69 -7.78
CA ILE A 74 1.83 -13.95 -6.74
C ILE A 74 2.56 -12.75 -7.35
N ILE A 75 3.29 -12.95 -8.44
CA ILE A 75 4.05 -11.89 -9.10
C ILE A 75 3.11 -10.76 -9.55
N THR A 76 2.02 -11.11 -10.23
CA THR A 76 1.05 -10.14 -10.73
C THR A 76 0.40 -9.34 -9.60
N ALA A 77 0.11 -9.99 -8.49
CA ALA A 77 -0.50 -9.36 -7.32
C ALA A 77 0.46 -8.47 -6.51
N CYS A 78 1.77 -8.81 -6.50
CA CYS A 78 2.81 -7.98 -5.86
C CYS A 78 3.21 -6.76 -6.69
N LEU A 79 3.11 -6.86 -8.02
CA LEU A 79 3.67 -5.88 -8.95
C LEU A 79 3.25 -4.43 -8.66
N PRO A 80 1.96 -4.09 -8.43
CA PRO A 80 1.54 -2.72 -8.16
C PRO A 80 2.20 -2.13 -6.91
N TYR A 81 2.32 -2.93 -5.86
CA TYR A 81 2.97 -2.51 -4.61
C TYR A 81 4.48 -2.35 -4.79
N PHE A 82 5.13 -3.25 -5.53
CA PHE A 82 6.57 -3.17 -5.83
C PHE A 82 6.90 -1.92 -6.61
N VAL A 83 6.15 -1.65 -7.68
CA VAL A 83 6.32 -0.43 -8.48
C VAL A 83 6.11 0.81 -7.62
N SER A 84 5.06 0.84 -6.79
CA SER A 84 4.79 1.96 -5.89
C SER A 84 5.91 2.19 -4.88
N VAL A 85 6.42 1.11 -4.25
CA VAL A 85 7.54 1.19 -3.30
C VAL A 85 8.80 1.70 -3.97
N LEU A 86 9.15 1.21 -5.16
CA LEU A 86 10.32 1.66 -5.90
C LEU A 86 10.22 3.14 -6.29
N ILE A 87 9.06 3.57 -6.79
CA ILE A 87 8.85 4.98 -7.14
C ILE A 87 8.96 5.86 -5.90
N ILE A 88 8.28 5.52 -4.79
CA ILE A 88 8.36 6.27 -3.52
C ILE A 88 9.81 6.31 -3.02
N PHE A 89 10.55 5.20 -3.11
CA PHE A 89 11.96 5.16 -2.70
C PHE A 89 12.83 6.10 -3.54
N VAL A 90 12.74 6.05 -4.87
CA VAL A 90 13.51 6.93 -5.77
C VAL A 90 13.21 8.40 -5.48
N PHE A 91 11.93 8.74 -5.32
CA PHE A 91 11.52 10.11 -5.03
C PHE A 91 11.75 10.54 -3.58
N SER A 92 12.05 9.62 -2.64
CA SER A 92 12.31 9.95 -1.23
C SER A 92 13.47 10.92 -1.03
N PHE A 93 14.36 11.00 -2.00
CA PHE A 93 15.50 11.93 -2.01
C PHE A 93 15.18 13.27 -2.69
N SER A 94 13.96 13.45 -3.19
CA SER A 94 13.50 14.62 -3.93
C SER A 94 12.54 15.49 -3.09
N TYR A 95 12.42 16.76 -3.48
CA TYR A 95 11.43 17.69 -2.92
C TYR A 95 9.97 17.28 -3.25
N VAL A 96 9.80 16.49 -4.30
CA VAL A 96 8.48 16.05 -4.82
C VAL A 96 7.99 14.76 -4.12
N SER A 97 8.81 14.16 -3.26
CA SER A 97 8.52 12.90 -2.56
C SER A 97 7.11 12.84 -1.94
N TYR A 98 6.71 13.92 -1.32
CA TYR A 98 5.43 14.02 -0.64
C TYR A 98 4.23 13.91 -1.61
N VAL A 99 4.27 14.66 -2.72
CA VAL A 99 3.20 14.65 -3.73
C VAL A 99 3.12 13.29 -4.44
N VAL A 100 4.27 12.72 -4.80
CA VAL A 100 4.34 11.40 -5.44
C VAL A 100 3.79 10.32 -4.51
N SER A 101 4.14 10.37 -3.22
CA SER A 101 3.63 9.44 -2.22
C SER A 101 2.11 9.55 -2.05
N ASP A 102 1.56 10.77 -2.02
CA ASP A 102 0.11 11.01 -1.93
C ASP A 102 -0.63 10.40 -3.12
N ILE A 103 -0.15 10.66 -4.35
CA ILE A 103 -0.77 10.14 -5.57
C ILE A 103 -0.75 8.62 -5.59
N LEU A 104 0.40 8.01 -5.28
CA LEU A 104 0.52 6.54 -5.29
C LEU A 104 -0.31 5.89 -4.19
N LEU A 105 -0.38 6.50 -3.00
CA LEU A 105 -1.26 6.03 -1.93
C LEU A 105 -2.72 6.12 -2.32
N ALA A 106 -3.15 7.24 -2.92
CA ALA A 106 -4.52 7.42 -3.37
C ALA A 106 -4.90 6.38 -4.43
N LEU A 107 -4.05 6.17 -5.44
CA LEU A 107 -4.29 5.17 -6.49
C LEU A 107 -4.40 3.75 -5.93
N ASN A 108 -3.40 3.32 -5.13
CA ASN A 108 -3.44 1.97 -4.54
C ASN A 108 -4.63 1.81 -3.60
N SER A 109 -4.99 2.85 -2.84
CA SER A 109 -6.12 2.81 -1.92
C SER A 109 -7.45 2.72 -2.67
N PHE A 110 -7.63 3.49 -3.74
CA PHE A 110 -8.81 3.42 -4.58
C PHE A 110 -8.99 2.02 -5.18
N PHE A 111 -7.96 1.46 -5.81
CA PHE A 111 -8.02 0.12 -6.38
C PHE A 111 -8.24 -0.96 -5.31
N THR A 112 -7.67 -0.79 -4.12
CA THR A 112 -7.92 -1.69 -2.98
C THR A 112 -9.38 -1.61 -2.54
N GLY A 113 -9.98 -0.42 -2.47
CA GLY A 113 -11.39 -0.22 -2.17
C GLY A 113 -12.29 -0.90 -3.20
N VAL A 114 -12.01 -0.73 -4.50
CA VAL A 114 -12.72 -1.42 -5.59
C VAL A 114 -12.62 -2.94 -5.42
N LEU A 115 -11.43 -3.47 -5.18
CA LEU A 115 -11.21 -4.90 -5.04
C LEU A 115 -11.95 -5.47 -3.82
N VAL A 116 -11.89 -4.80 -2.68
CA VAL A 116 -12.60 -5.21 -1.46
C VAL A 116 -14.10 -5.22 -1.67
N ALA A 117 -14.65 -4.19 -2.33
CA ALA A 117 -16.07 -4.12 -2.64
C ALA A 117 -16.51 -5.26 -3.57
N LEU A 118 -15.74 -5.54 -4.63
CA LEU A 118 -16.02 -6.64 -5.55
C LEU A 118 -16.00 -7.99 -4.85
N VAL A 119 -14.99 -8.24 -3.99
CA VAL A 119 -14.93 -9.49 -3.21
C VAL A 119 -16.09 -9.58 -2.24
N ALA A 120 -16.47 -8.47 -1.58
CA ALA A 120 -17.61 -8.44 -0.66
C ALA A 120 -18.95 -8.75 -1.36
N LEU A 121 -19.14 -8.30 -2.60
CA LEU A 121 -20.32 -8.64 -3.41
C LEU A 121 -20.39 -10.12 -3.81
N CYS A 122 -19.24 -10.79 -3.88
CA CYS A 122 -19.15 -12.21 -4.23
C CYS A 122 -19.17 -13.14 -3.01
N LEU A 123 -19.31 -12.59 -1.80
CA LEU A 123 -19.33 -13.35 -0.56
C LEU A 123 -20.50 -14.34 -0.54
N THR A 124 -20.14 -15.63 -0.58
CA THR A 124 -21.03 -16.75 -0.29
C THR A 124 -20.57 -17.42 1.00
N PRO A 125 -21.44 -18.11 1.75
CA PRO A 125 -21.03 -18.79 2.99
C PRO A 125 -19.87 -19.77 2.78
N ALA A 126 -19.77 -20.39 1.60
CA ALA A 126 -18.71 -21.34 1.27
C ALA A 126 -17.31 -20.70 1.19
N TYR A 127 -17.20 -19.43 0.78
CA TYR A 127 -15.92 -18.75 0.58
C TYR A 127 -15.68 -17.63 1.60
N PHE A 128 -16.46 -17.57 2.66
CA PHE A 128 -16.38 -16.48 3.64
C PHE A 128 -14.99 -16.36 4.27
N LEU A 129 -14.38 -17.48 4.68
CA LEU A 129 -13.07 -17.48 5.33
C LEU A 129 -11.97 -17.01 4.37
N SER A 130 -11.95 -17.54 3.14
CA SER A 130 -10.98 -17.15 2.10
C SER A 130 -11.09 -15.67 1.76
N ALA A 131 -12.31 -15.17 1.59
CA ALA A 131 -12.57 -13.77 1.28
C ALA A 131 -12.16 -12.86 2.46
N ALA A 132 -12.43 -13.26 3.70
CA ALA A 132 -12.01 -12.51 4.87
C ALA A 132 -10.49 -12.40 4.97
N ILE A 133 -9.75 -13.49 4.80
CA ILE A 133 -8.28 -13.49 4.80
C ILE A 133 -7.76 -12.63 3.65
N PHE A 134 -8.34 -12.75 2.45
CA PHE A 134 -7.99 -11.94 1.30
C PHE A 134 -8.12 -10.43 1.58
N ILE A 135 -9.26 -10.00 2.13
CA ILE A 135 -9.53 -8.61 2.47
C ILE A 135 -8.53 -8.12 3.52
N VAL A 136 -8.31 -8.88 4.60
CA VAL A 136 -7.38 -8.51 5.67
C VAL A 136 -5.96 -8.34 5.12
N CYS A 137 -5.46 -9.29 4.33
CA CYS A 137 -4.12 -9.20 3.73
C CYS A 137 -4.00 -7.99 2.79
N THR A 138 -5.04 -7.71 2.00
CA THR A 138 -5.04 -6.60 1.05
C THR A 138 -5.04 -5.24 1.77
N VAL A 139 -5.87 -5.07 2.80
CA VAL A 139 -5.90 -3.85 3.64
C VAL A 139 -4.59 -3.70 4.41
N THR A 140 -4.03 -4.78 4.95
CA THR A 140 -2.73 -4.75 5.63
C THR A 140 -1.61 -4.32 4.69
N SER A 141 -1.60 -4.79 3.44
CA SER A 141 -0.65 -4.34 2.42
C SER A 141 -0.73 -2.83 2.19
N LEU A 142 -1.94 -2.28 2.14
CA LEU A 142 -2.14 -0.83 1.99
C LEU A 142 -1.60 -0.05 3.19
N LEU A 143 -1.80 -0.53 4.42
CA LEU A 143 -1.27 0.09 5.63
C LEU A 143 0.28 0.05 5.67
N VAL A 144 0.87 -1.05 5.21
CA VAL A 144 2.33 -1.18 5.09
C VAL A 144 2.88 -0.16 4.07
N LEU A 145 2.20 0.01 2.92
CA LEU A 145 2.57 1.02 1.92
C LEU A 145 2.48 2.44 2.50
N MET A 146 1.40 2.76 3.24
CA MET A 146 1.24 4.06 3.91
C MET A 146 2.38 4.31 4.90
N TYR A 147 2.72 3.33 5.73
CA TYR A 147 3.82 3.48 6.69
C TYR A 147 5.17 3.68 5.99
N PHE A 148 5.40 2.97 4.89
CA PHE A 148 6.61 3.16 4.07
C PHE A 148 6.66 4.56 3.46
N ALA A 149 5.57 5.01 2.83
CA ALA A 149 5.46 6.36 2.27
C ALA A 149 5.69 7.45 3.32
N TYR A 150 5.10 7.30 4.51
CA TYR A 150 5.32 8.20 5.64
C TYR A 150 6.79 8.27 6.04
N THR A 151 7.48 7.13 6.14
CA THR A 151 8.91 7.12 6.51
C THR A 151 9.79 7.75 5.45
N CYS A 152 9.47 7.58 4.16
CA CYS A 152 10.14 8.23 3.03
C CYS A 152 9.90 9.75 3.01
N ALA A 153 8.68 10.19 3.29
CA ALA A 153 8.34 11.61 3.41
C ALA A 153 9.10 12.29 4.56
N LEU A 154 9.25 11.62 5.70
CA LEU A 154 10.08 12.12 6.81
C LEU A 154 11.57 12.21 6.46
N LEU A 155 12.07 11.27 5.67
CA LEU A 155 13.45 11.31 5.17
C LEU A 155 13.65 12.52 4.27
N SER A 156 12.74 12.76 3.32
CA SER A 156 12.73 13.93 2.44
C SER A 156 12.69 15.25 3.22
N LEU A 157 11.82 15.34 4.23
CA LEU A 157 11.74 16.50 5.12
C LEU A 157 13.08 16.76 5.83
N GLY A 158 13.72 15.71 6.35
CA GLY A 158 15.03 15.81 7.00
C GLY A 158 16.13 16.25 6.04
N ILE A 159 16.03 15.93 4.75
CA ILE A 159 16.93 16.41 3.69
C ILE A 159 16.70 17.91 3.45
N ARG A 160 15.46 18.34 3.26
CA ARG A 160 15.10 19.76 3.06
C ARG A 160 15.68 20.66 4.15
N LEU A 161 15.51 20.29 5.40
CA LEU A 161 15.97 21.07 6.54
C LEU A 161 17.51 21.20 6.60
N ARG A 162 18.24 20.24 6.04
CA ARG A 162 19.72 20.28 6.00
C ARG A 162 20.26 21.06 4.82
N VAL A 163 19.62 20.96 3.64
CA VAL A 163 19.98 21.79 2.48
C VAL A 163 19.78 23.25 2.79
N SER A 164 18.68 23.62 3.43
CA SER A 164 18.41 24.98 3.88
C SER A 164 19.49 25.54 4.84
N ASN A 165 20.19 24.65 5.56
CA ASN A 165 21.27 25.03 6.49
C ASN A 165 22.69 24.94 5.87
N GLY A 166 22.82 24.78 4.54
CA GLY A 166 24.09 24.77 3.82
C GLY A 166 25.01 23.57 4.11
N ARG A 167 24.47 22.50 4.73
CA ARG A 167 25.25 21.29 5.06
C ARG A 167 25.06 20.20 4.01
N MET A 168 26.17 19.71 3.45
CA MET A 168 26.14 18.53 2.57
C MET A 168 25.56 17.29 3.26
N ILE A 169 24.76 16.48 2.54
CA ILE A 169 23.57 15.86 3.08
C ILE A 169 23.61 14.35 3.07
N PHE A 170 24.40 13.75 2.19
CA PHE A 170 24.42 12.31 2.04
C PHE A 170 25.30 11.65 3.11
N SER A 171 24.68 11.23 4.21
CA SER A 171 25.29 10.25 5.11
C SER A 171 24.94 8.86 4.56
N GLY A 172 25.95 8.06 4.22
CA GLY A 172 25.80 6.68 3.76
C GLY A 172 24.92 5.84 4.72
N LYS A 173 24.95 6.15 6.02
CA LYS A 173 24.09 5.51 7.04
C LYS A 173 22.59 5.72 6.78
N LYS A 174 22.18 6.88 6.25
CA LYS A 174 20.76 7.15 5.96
C LYS A 174 20.30 6.45 4.70
N LEU A 175 21.16 6.40 3.69
CA LEU A 175 20.90 5.64 2.47
C LEU A 175 20.75 4.16 2.81
N LEU A 176 21.69 3.60 3.57
CA LEU A 176 21.62 2.20 4.02
C LEU A 176 20.34 1.92 4.79
N TYR A 177 19.94 2.79 5.71
CA TYR A 177 18.70 2.64 6.46
C TYR A 177 17.44 2.67 5.56
N ALA A 178 17.41 3.58 4.59
CA ALA A 178 16.30 3.66 3.63
C ALA A 178 16.23 2.40 2.77
N THR A 179 17.38 1.91 2.27
CA THR A 179 17.46 0.68 1.47
C THR A 179 17.02 -0.54 2.28
N LEU A 180 17.48 -0.70 3.52
CA LEU A 180 17.04 -1.79 4.40
C LEU A 180 15.53 -1.76 4.65
N LYS A 181 14.96 -0.58 4.89
CA LYS A 181 13.50 -0.44 5.01
C LYS A 181 12.76 -0.82 3.73
N THR A 182 13.28 -0.43 2.58
CA THR A 182 12.70 -0.79 1.29
C THR A 182 12.68 -2.31 1.11
N ILE A 183 13.80 -2.98 1.38
CA ILE A 183 13.91 -4.44 1.29
C ILE A 183 12.94 -5.12 2.27
N ALA A 184 12.87 -4.66 3.52
CA ALA A 184 11.95 -5.18 4.51
C ALA A 184 10.48 -5.02 4.08
N THR A 185 10.13 -3.85 3.52
CA THR A 185 8.77 -3.58 3.00
C THR A 185 8.42 -4.50 1.84
N LEU A 186 9.34 -4.68 0.89
CA LEU A 186 9.14 -5.61 -0.24
C LEU A 186 8.97 -7.05 0.24
N GLY A 187 9.78 -7.49 1.21
CA GLY A 187 9.64 -8.81 1.85
C GLY A 187 8.28 -9.00 2.51
N THR A 188 7.78 -7.96 3.20
CA THR A 188 6.43 -7.99 3.81
C THR A 188 5.34 -8.15 2.76
N PHE A 189 5.43 -7.47 1.62
CA PHE A 189 4.46 -7.65 0.53
C PHE A 189 4.47 -9.05 -0.07
N ILE A 190 5.65 -9.67 -0.23
CA ILE A 190 5.75 -11.06 -0.69
C ILE A 190 5.01 -11.98 0.28
N ILE A 191 5.27 -11.85 1.58
CA ILE A 191 4.62 -12.68 2.62
C ILE A 191 3.10 -12.49 2.60
N LEU A 192 2.62 -11.24 2.62
CA LEU A 192 1.18 -10.96 2.60
C LEU A 192 0.50 -11.48 1.34
N THR A 193 1.15 -11.36 0.19
CA THR A 193 0.61 -11.87 -1.08
C THR A 193 0.62 -13.40 -1.11
N PHE A 194 1.64 -14.03 -0.54
CA PHE A 194 1.71 -15.48 -0.41
C PHE A 194 0.55 -16.00 0.47
N ILE A 195 0.33 -15.39 1.65
CA ILE A 195 -0.80 -15.74 2.53
C ILE A 195 -2.14 -15.55 1.79
N ARG A 196 -2.29 -14.43 1.06
CA ARG A 196 -3.48 -14.14 0.26
C ARG A 196 -3.72 -15.20 -0.82
N SER A 197 -2.65 -15.63 -1.49
CA SER A 197 -2.74 -16.65 -2.55
C SER A 197 -3.07 -18.03 -1.98
N ILE A 198 -2.58 -18.37 -0.80
CA ILE A 198 -2.98 -19.61 -0.09
C ILE A 198 -4.46 -19.55 0.30
N ALA A 199 -4.94 -18.40 0.74
CA ALA A 199 -6.36 -18.25 1.10
C ALA A 199 -7.31 -18.50 -0.09
N LEU A 200 -6.84 -18.33 -1.32
CA LEU A 200 -7.60 -18.67 -2.54
C LEU A 200 -7.60 -20.18 -2.86
N LEU A 201 -6.73 -20.96 -2.18
CA LEU A 201 -6.68 -22.43 -2.34
C LEU A 201 -7.56 -23.18 -1.36
N ILE A 202 -8.02 -22.50 -0.29
CA ILE A 202 -8.89 -23.04 0.76
C ILE A 202 -10.35 -22.72 0.44
#